data_47cd4b8181d10f114927977ba44dd8f6
#
_entry.id   47cd4b8181d10f114927977ba44dd8f6
#
_cell.length_a   1.000
_cell.length_b   1.000
_cell.length_c   1.000
_cell.angle_alpha   90.00
_cell.angle_beta   90.00
_cell.angle_gamma   90.00
#
_symmetry.space_group_name_H-M   'P 1'
#
loop_
_entity.id
_entity.type
_entity.pdbx_description
1 polymer ?
#
loop_
_entity_poly.entity_id
_entity_poly.type
_entity_poly.pdbx_seq_one_letter_code
_entity_poly.pdbx_strand_id
1 'polypeptide(L)'
;MNIKSQLSNVIKKKLFNTFIINEEVFSQMAEKEQLSENQEKYGYDTNIENVQQSMAVQTYKKELAIKHILDNDIYSFKNALLILNPYKISLLTAVLLFNTEMQCMVRYVIKGIRGSKDYTVCDETYTTRHRVPITGLYENAYNIVQVYLLDADKNVLDMNKIMIHTPKLRGKLETNVNVTGQTDEKDDRFMLVTGGYGGSTYAFDENGNVRFILGRPSHPYGIHELGNGRFLYAEKYMRQPNYGNAHSVVMHEMDYMGRVYKTFLHPNGFHHWAVREKNTGNYLIASRSEERRVGKECRSRWSPYH
;
A
#
# COMPACT_ATOMS: atom_id res chain seq x y z
N MET A 1 6.56 16.86 22.55
CA MET A 1 7.83 16.99 21.81
C MET A 1 7.58 17.84 20.57
N ASN A 2 8.42 18.81 20.25
CA ASN A 2 8.08 19.81 19.21
C ASN A 2 8.40 19.25 17.80
N ILE A 3 7.38 18.80 17.07
CA ILE A 3 7.49 18.27 15.69
C ILE A 3 8.17 19.27 14.75
N LYS A 4 7.95 20.59 14.95
CA LYS A 4 8.61 21.64 14.17
C LYS A 4 10.14 21.54 14.21
N SER A 5 10.73 21.31 15.40
CA SER A 5 12.18 21.19 15.55
C SER A 5 12.73 19.89 14.95
N GLN A 6 11.95 18.82 14.93
CA GLN A 6 12.35 17.56 14.30
C GLN A 6 12.31 17.65 12.77
N LEU A 7 11.25 18.25 12.22
CA LEU A 7 11.10 18.41 10.77
C LEU A 7 12.13 19.40 10.20
N SER A 8 12.44 20.50 10.89
CA SER A 8 13.45 21.48 10.40
C SER A 8 14.84 20.87 10.23
N ASN A 9 15.21 19.90 11.09
CA ASN A 9 16.51 19.22 11.00
C ASN A 9 16.55 18.08 9.98
N VAL A 10 15.38 17.66 9.47
CA VAL A 10 15.19 16.45 8.68
C VAL A 10 14.91 16.74 7.21
N ILE A 11 14.38 17.93 6.90
CA ILE A 11 14.04 18.31 5.53
C ILE A 11 15.33 18.49 4.72
N LYS A 12 15.69 17.45 3.96
CA LYS A 12 16.91 17.43 3.18
C LYS A 12 16.79 18.07 1.80
N LYS A 13 15.59 18.32 1.29
CA LYS A 13 15.42 18.86 -0.06
C LYS A 13 14.07 19.55 -0.24
N LYS A 14 14.08 20.79 -0.73
CA LYS A 14 12.90 21.49 -1.24
C LYS A 14 12.96 21.49 -2.76
N LEU A 15 11.96 20.93 -3.41
CA LEU A 15 11.85 20.93 -4.86
C LEU A 15 10.47 21.49 -5.25
N PHE A 16 10.43 22.53 -6.11
CA PHE A 16 9.17 23.13 -6.53
C PHE A 16 8.21 23.46 -5.37
N ASN A 17 8.68 24.15 -4.34
CA ASN A 17 7.89 24.48 -3.15
C ASN A 17 7.34 23.30 -2.34
N THR A 18 7.82 22.08 -2.57
CA THR A 18 7.42 20.87 -1.84
C THR A 18 8.58 20.38 -0.98
N PHE A 19 8.31 20.12 0.29
CA PHE A 19 9.27 19.50 1.19
C PHE A 19 9.24 18.00 0.98
N ILE A 20 10.39 17.37 0.78
CA ILE A 20 10.47 15.93 0.51
C ILE A 20 11.26 15.24 1.61
N ILE A 21 10.67 14.22 2.22
CA ILE A 21 11.34 13.29 3.12
C ILE A 21 11.25 11.86 2.55
N ASN A 22 12.29 11.08 2.79
CA ASN A 22 12.31 9.68 2.40
C ASN A 22 11.71 8.78 3.50
N GLU A 23 11.48 7.54 3.12
CA GLU A 23 10.89 6.51 3.99
C GLU A 23 11.68 6.26 5.27
N GLU A 24 13.01 6.36 5.23
CA GLU A 24 13.90 6.10 6.37
C GLU A 24 13.70 7.13 7.46
N VAL A 25 13.77 8.40 7.06
CA VAL A 25 13.56 9.54 7.93
C VAL A 25 12.16 9.55 8.52
N PHE A 26 11.15 9.29 7.71
CA PHE A 26 9.77 9.21 8.19
C PHE A 26 9.57 8.05 9.17
N SER A 27 10.19 6.89 8.93
CA SER A 27 10.12 5.77 9.86
C SER A 27 10.74 6.09 11.21
N GLN A 28 11.91 6.74 11.24
CA GLN A 28 12.54 7.19 12.49
C GLN A 28 11.68 8.20 13.28
N MET A 29 10.91 9.03 12.58
CA MET A 29 9.93 9.91 13.22
C MET A 29 8.77 9.11 13.83
N ALA A 30 8.22 8.16 13.07
CA ALA A 30 7.09 7.35 13.51
C ALA A 30 7.42 6.40 14.66
N GLU A 31 8.65 5.92 14.77
CA GLU A 31 9.10 5.09 15.90
C GLU A 31 9.02 5.79 17.25
N LYS A 32 9.03 7.12 17.27
CA LYS A 32 8.88 7.92 18.50
C LYS A 32 7.43 8.03 18.98
N GLU A 33 6.47 7.62 18.15
CA GLU A 33 5.06 7.59 18.55
C GLU A 33 4.85 6.53 19.63
N GLN A 34 4.24 6.97 20.74
CA GLN A 34 3.88 6.08 21.84
C GLN A 34 2.49 5.50 21.59
N LEU A 35 2.39 4.19 21.73
CA LEU A 35 1.11 3.48 21.68
C LEU A 35 0.56 3.35 23.11
N SER A 36 -0.75 3.46 23.27
CA SER A 36 -1.40 3.08 24.53
C SER A 36 -1.33 1.56 24.71
N GLU A 37 -1.39 1.08 25.98
CA GLU A 37 -1.39 -0.37 26.26
C GLU A 37 -2.47 -1.15 25.49
N ASN A 38 -3.64 -0.52 25.26
CA ASN A 38 -4.69 -1.14 24.45
C ASN A 38 -4.34 -1.22 22.95
N GLN A 39 -3.49 -0.35 22.45
CA GLN A 39 -3.05 -0.31 21.06
C GLN A 39 -1.89 -1.29 20.80
N GLU A 40 -1.10 -1.61 21.83
CA GLU A 40 -0.09 -2.66 21.76
C GLU A 40 -0.70 -4.07 21.71
N LYS A 41 -1.91 -4.23 22.28
CA LYS A 41 -2.64 -5.50 22.33
C LYS A 41 -3.51 -5.79 21.10
N TYR A 42 -3.46 -4.98 20.06
CA TYR A 42 -4.33 -5.17 18.90
C TYR A 42 -4.10 -6.51 18.20
N GLY A 43 -4.92 -7.48 18.59
CA GLY A 43 -5.29 -8.64 17.80
C GLY A 43 -4.22 -9.70 17.57
N TYR A 44 -3.11 -9.66 18.28
CA TYR A 44 -2.10 -10.70 18.18
C TYR A 44 -2.21 -11.66 19.37
N ASP A 45 -2.42 -12.94 19.08
CA ASP A 45 -2.13 -13.97 20.02
C ASP A 45 -0.65 -13.88 20.42
N THR A 46 -0.37 -13.90 21.72
CA THR A 46 0.91 -13.56 22.36
C THR A 46 2.10 -14.45 21.98
N ASN A 47 1.92 -15.40 21.06
CA ASN A 47 2.95 -16.31 20.58
C ASN A 47 3.74 -15.82 19.34
N ILE A 48 3.48 -14.59 18.85
CA ILE A 48 4.28 -13.99 17.79
C ILE A 48 5.40 -13.17 18.45
N GLU A 49 6.59 -13.72 18.40
CA GLU A 49 7.81 -12.97 18.77
C GLU A 49 7.88 -11.66 17.97
N ASN A 50 8.00 -10.51 18.67
CA ASN A 50 8.10 -9.16 18.08
C ASN A 50 6.81 -8.56 17.47
N VAL A 51 5.72 -8.53 18.20
CA VAL A 51 4.50 -7.77 17.84
C VAL A 51 4.82 -6.30 17.45
N GLN A 52 5.76 -5.66 18.11
CA GLN A 52 6.17 -4.28 17.83
C GLN A 52 6.80 -4.09 16.44
N GLN A 53 7.34 -5.14 15.83
CA GLN A 53 7.88 -5.12 14.47
C GLN A 53 6.86 -5.53 13.40
N SER A 54 5.64 -5.89 13.80
CA SER A 54 4.60 -6.27 12.85
C SER A 54 4.25 -5.12 11.90
N MET A 55 3.88 -5.47 10.67
CA MET A 55 3.45 -4.48 9.66
C MET A 55 2.30 -3.61 10.15
N ALA A 56 1.38 -4.17 10.93
CA ALA A 56 0.23 -3.44 11.46
C ALA A 56 0.65 -2.36 12.46
N VAL A 57 1.50 -2.71 13.44
CA VAL A 57 2.01 -1.76 14.44
C VAL A 57 2.85 -0.67 13.78
N GLN A 58 3.73 -1.04 12.86
CA GLN A 58 4.54 -0.06 12.12
C GLN A 58 3.66 0.89 11.30
N THR A 59 2.65 0.37 10.63
CA THR A 59 1.69 1.20 9.88
C THR A 59 0.93 2.14 10.80
N TYR A 60 0.47 1.65 11.95
CA TYR A 60 -0.29 2.46 12.91
C TYR A 60 0.55 3.62 13.46
N LYS A 61 1.80 3.38 13.85
CA LYS A 61 2.73 4.46 14.27
C LYS A 61 2.91 5.52 13.18
N LYS A 62 3.00 5.12 11.93
CA LYS A 62 3.11 6.03 10.79
C LYS A 62 1.84 6.85 10.57
N GLU A 63 0.66 6.26 10.76
CA GLU A 63 -0.60 6.98 10.71
C GLU A 63 -0.72 8.02 11.83
N LEU A 64 -0.26 7.71 13.04
CA LEU A 64 -0.19 8.68 14.13
C LEU A 64 0.75 9.84 13.79
N ALA A 65 1.92 9.56 13.23
CA ALA A 65 2.85 10.60 12.81
C ALA A 65 2.25 11.48 11.69
N ILE A 66 1.56 10.91 10.70
CA ILE A 66 0.84 11.66 9.67
C ILE A 66 -0.23 12.56 10.29
N LYS A 67 -1.03 12.02 11.21
CA LYS A 67 -2.04 12.79 11.92
C LYS A 67 -1.43 13.97 12.68
N HIS A 68 -0.36 13.76 13.43
CA HIS A 68 0.32 14.83 14.17
C HIS A 68 0.90 15.90 13.23
N ILE A 69 1.40 15.51 12.05
CA ILE A 69 1.88 16.46 11.04
C ILE A 69 0.74 17.36 10.57
N LEU A 70 -0.41 16.79 10.24
CA LEU A 70 -1.59 17.55 9.78
C LEU A 70 -2.20 18.40 10.90
N ASP A 71 -2.23 17.90 12.13
CA ASP A 71 -2.78 18.63 13.29
C ASP A 71 -1.93 19.85 13.67
N ASN A 72 -0.64 19.88 13.31
CA ASN A 72 0.24 21.03 13.58
C ASN A 72 0.13 22.17 12.55
N ASP A 73 -0.63 21.99 11.47
CA ASP A 73 -0.93 23.02 10.44
C ASP A 73 0.31 23.74 9.87
N ILE A 74 1.39 22.98 9.64
CA ILE A 74 2.68 23.55 9.18
C ILE A 74 2.73 23.65 7.65
N TYR A 75 2.05 22.73 6.96
CA TYR A 75 2.15 22.56 5.53
C TYR A 75 0.87 23.04 4.83
N SER A 76 1.01 23.96 3.90
CA SER A 76 -0.05 24.43 3.03
C SER A 76 0.02 23.76 1.66
N PHE A 77 -1.00 23.94 0.82
CA PHE A 77 -1.03 23.43 -0.54
C PHE A 77 0.20 23.83 -1.38
N LYS A 78 0.64 25.09 -1.25
CA LYS A 78 1.81 25.60 -1.99
C LYS A 78 3.16 25.20 -1.34
N ASN A 79 3.14 24.72 -0.12
CA ASN A 79 4.33 24.25 0.61
C ASN A 79 4.02 22.92 1.28
N ALA A 80 3.60 21.94 0.49
CA ALA A 80 3.20 20.62 0.96
C ALA A 80 4.39 19.77 1.39
N LEU A 81 4.14 18.79 2.27
CA LEU A 81 5.09 17.75 2.63
C LEU A 81 4.81 16.49 1.81
N LEU A 82 5.82 16.00 1.11
CA LEU A 82 5.80 14.73 0.40
C LEU A 82 6.63 13.69 1.14
N ILE A 83 6.04 12.54 1.43
CA ILE A 83 6.72 11.40 2.05
C ILE A 83 6.75 10.27 1.03
N LEU A 84 7.94 9.85 0.62
CA LEU A 84 8.12 8.74 -0.32
C LEU A 84 7.97 7.40 0.40
N ASN A 85 7.28 6.44 -0.23
CA ASN A 85 7.09 5.08 0.27
C ASN A 85 6.82 5.03 1.80
N PRO A 86 5.75 5.70 2.29
CA PRO A 86 5.58 5.97 3.72
C PRO A 86 5.54 4.71 4.58
N TYR A 87 5.08 3.59 4.04
CA TYR A 87 4.93 2.34 4.79
C TYR A 87 6.06 1.34 4.55
N LYS A 88 7.05 1.64 3.70
CA LYS A 88 8.15 0.73 3.30
C LYS A 88 7.66 -0.58 2.65
N ILE A 89 6.48 -0.58 2.08
CA ILE A 89 5.83 -1.76 1.51
C ILE A 89 5.62 -1.58 0.02
N SER A 90 5.06 -0.44 -0.41
CA SER A 90 4.72 -0.14 -1.79
C SER A 90 5.69 0.89 -2.36
N LEU A 91 6.68 0.44 -3.12
CA LEU A 91 7.89 1.22 -3.44
C LEU A 91 7.65 2.41 -4.37
N LEU A 92 6.65 2.34 -5.25
CA LEU A 92 6.33 3.38 -6.24
C LEU A 92 5.16 4.25 -5.79
N THR A 93 5.19 4.67 -4.52
CA THR A 93 4.14 5.48 -3.91
C THR A 93 4.70 6.64 -3.11
N ALA A 94 3.85 7.63 -2.88
CA ALA A 94 4.13 8.73 -1.97
C ALA A 94 2.84 9.18 -1.28
N VAL A 95 2.93 9.84 -0.15
CA VAL A 95 1.81 10.58 0.43
C VAL A 95 2.13 12.07 0.45
N LEU A 96 1.18 12.88 0.00
CA LEU A 96 1.28 14.33 0.03
C LEU A 96 0.39 14.85 1.16
N LEU A 97 0.97 15.65 2.06
CA LEU A 97 0.32 16.19 3.25
C LEU A 97 0.29 17.72 3.20
N PHE A 98 -0.88 18.31 3.36
CA PHE A 98 -1.06 19.74 3.47
C PHE A 98 -2.43 20.09 4.05
N ASN A 99 -2.58 21.33 4.51
CA ASN A 99 -3.84 21.89 4.97
C ASN A 99 -4.29 23.00 4.03
N THR A 100 -5.60 23.26 4.00
CA THR A 100 -6.24 24.36 3.27
C THR A 100 -7.16 25.13 4.21
N GLU A 101 -7.39 26.41 3.91
CA GLU A 101 -8.30 27.26 4.69
C GLU A 101 -9.77 26.85 4.51
N MET A 102 -10.13 26.42 3.30
CA MET A 102 -11.48 25.97 2.96
C MET A 102 -11.46 24.48 2.63
N GLN A 103 -12.57 23.80 2.87
CA GLN A 103 -12.76 22.44 2.45
C GLN A 103 -12.69 22.33 0.93
N CYS A 104 -12.00 21.32 0.44
CA CYS A 104 -11.91 21.02 -1.00
C CYS A 104 -11.62 19.52 -1.21
N MET A 105 -11.80 19.07 -2.44
CA MET A 105 -11.36 17.76 -2.91
C MET A 105 -10.00 17.89 -3.60
N VAL A 106 -9.34 16.77 -3.82
CA VAL A 106 -8.04 16.73 -4.50
C VAL A 106 -8.11 15.79 -5.70
N ARG A 107 -7.66 16.28 -6.85
CA ARG A 107 -7.36 15.47 -8.03
C ARG A 107 -5.88 15.57 -8.34
N TYR A 108 -5.22 14.45 -8.62
CA TYR A 108 -3.87 14.49 -9.14
C TYR A 108 -3.76 13.78 -10.48
N VAL A 109 -2.78 14.24 -11.28
CA VAL A 109 -2.46 13.70 -12.60
C VAL A 109 -0.97 13.41 -12.64
N ILE A 110 -0.59 12.15 -12.80
CA ILE A 110 0.79 11.76 -13.11
C ILE A 110 0.96 11.80 -14.62
N LYS A 111 1.87 12.63 -15.09
CA LYS A 111 2.13 12.80 -16.52
C LYS A 111 2.73 11.53 -17.11
N GLY A 112 2.14 11.09 -18.21
CA GLY A 112 2.61 9.91 -18.95
C GLY A 112 4.03 10.10 -19.47
N ILE A 113 4.82 9.04 -19.40
CA ILE A 113 6.16 8.95 -19.99
C ILE A 113 6.28 7.66 -20.78
N ARG A 114 7.29 7.54 -21.65
CA ARG A 114 7.56 6.34 -22.45
C ARG A 114 6.35 5.85 -23.25
N GLY A 115 5.56 6.78 -23.76
CA GLY A 115 4.38 6.50 -24.58
C GLY A 115 3.09 6.23 -23.82
N SER A 116 3.12 6.14 -22.49
CA SER A 116 1.92 5.97 -21.67
C SER A 116 1.12 7.24 -21.56
N LYS A 117 -0.19 7.09 -21.34
CA LYS A 117 -1.12 8.19 -21.05
C LYS A 117 -0.89 8.79 -19.66
N ASP A 118 -1.46 9.96 -19.44
CA ASP A 118 -1.59 10.56 -18.12
C ASP A 118 -2.47 9.66 -17.23
N TYR A 119 -2.05 9.44 -15.99
CA TYR A 119 -2.82 8.70 -14.99
C TYR A 119 -3.46 9.68 -14.01
N THR A 120 -4.79 9.66 -13.93
CA THR A 120 -5.58 10.59 -13.14
C THR A 120 -6.29 9.89 -12.00
N VAL A 121 -6.21 10.45 -10.80
CA VAL A 121 -6.93 10.00 -9.61
C VAL A 121 -7.63 11.19 -8.97
N CYS A 122 -8.87 10.99 -8.56
CA CYS A 122 -9.65 11.97 -7.80
C CYS A 122 -9.97 11.40 -6.41
N ASP A 123 -9.53 12.12 -5.37
CA ASP A 123 -9.96 11.87 -4.00
C ASP A 123 -11.15 12.80 -3.70
N GLU A 124 -12.34 12.21 -3.61
CA GLU A 124 -13.59 12.94 -3.39
C GLU A 124 -13.81 13.29 -1.91
N THR A 125 -12.82 13.07 -1.06
CA THR A 125 -12.88 13.48 0.35
C THR A 125 -12.86 15.00 0.46
N TYR A 126 -13.95 15.60 0.91
CA TYR A 126 -14.11 17.03 1.07
C TYR A 126 -13.63 17.45 2.47
N THR A 127 -12.44 18.03 2.56
CA THR A 127 -11.77 18.30 3.84
C THR A 127 -10.85 19.52 3.76
N THR A 128 -10.36 19.98 4.93
CA THR A 128 -9.28 20.98 5.04
C THR A 128 -7.93 20.35 5.35
N ARG A 129 -7.90 19.05 5.74
CA ARG A 129 -6.68 18.33 6.09
C ARG A 129 -6.47 17.21 5.09
N HIS A 130 -5.52 17.41 4.20
CA HIS A 130 -5.32 16.55 3.06
C HIS A 130 -4.19 15.55 3.30
N ARG A 131 -4.55 14.27 3.21
CA ARG A 131 -3.66 13.13 3.12
C ARG A 131 -3.87 12.47 1.76
N VAL A 132 -3.13 12.93 0.76
CA VAL A 132 -3.31 12.50 -0.63
C VAL A 132 -2.40 11.31 -0.94
N PRO A 133 -2.94 10.09 -1.13
CA PRO A 133 -2.16 8.92 -1.54
C PRO A 133 -1.80 9.04 -3.03
N ILE A 134 -0.52 9.18 -3.34
CA ILE A 134 -0.01 9.17 -4.72
C ILE A 134 0.47 7.77 -5.03
N THR A 135 -0.23 7.09 -5.92
CA THR A 135 0.08 5.73 -6.40
C THR A 135 0.33 5.77 -7.91
N GLY A 136 0.95 4.75 -8.46
CA GLY A 136 1.16 4.64 -9.90
C GLY A 136 2.35 5.47 -10.42
N LEU A 137 3.36 5.74 -9.60
CA LEU A 137 4.61 6.36 -10.05
C LEU A 137 5.40 5.41 -10.94
N TYR A 138 6.13 5.98 -11.91
CA TYR A 138 7.06 5.22 -12.75
C TYR A 138 8.36 4.94 -12.00
N GLU A 139 8.94 3.77 -12.22
CA GLU A 139 10.27 3.41 -11.74
C GLU A 139 11.36 4.19 -12.48
N ASN A 140 12.46 4.49 -11.79
CA ASN A 140 13.65 5.14 -12.34
C ASN A 140 13.31 6.37 -13.20
N ALA A 141 12.54 7.28 -12.62
CA ALA A 141 11.97 8.41 -13.34
C ALA A 141 11.82 9.66 -12.47
N TYR A 142 11.80 10.81 -13.15
CA TYR A 142 11.29 12.05 -12.58
C TYR A 142 9.82 12.17 -12.94
N ASN A 143 8.95 11.75 -12.03
CA ASN A 143 7.51 11.78 -12.19
C ASN A 143 7.00 13.22 -12.00
N ILE A 144 6.34 13.77 -13.00
CA ILE A 144 5.65 15.04 -12.90
C ILE A 144 4.22 14.78 -12.44
N VAL A 145 3.85 15.30 -11.28
CA VAL A 145 2.51 15.19 -10.71
C VAL A 145 1.88 16.57 -10.61
N GLN A 146 0.76 16.73 -11.30
CA GLN A 146 -0.08 17.92 -11.19
C GLN A 146 -1.17 17.65 -10.16
N VAL A 147 -1.27 18.49 -9.14
CA VAL A 147 -2.25 18.37 -8.06
C VAL A 147 -3.21 19.55 -8.13
N TYR A 148 -4.49 19.27 -8.16
CA TYR A 148 -5.56 20.24 -8.28
C TYR A 148 -6.43 20.23 -7.03
N LEU A 149 -6.73 21.41 -6.50
CA LEU A 149 -7.82 21.58 -5.52
C LEU A 149 -9.12 21.81 -6.27
N LEU A 150 -10.16 21.14 -5.85
CA LEU A 150 -11.49 21.21 -6.47
C LEU A 150 -12.53 21.63 -5.43
N ASP A 151 -13.49 22.47 -5.86
CA ASP A 151 -14.69 22.75 -5.07
C ASP A 151 -15.68 21.57 -5.07
N ALA A 152 -16.83 21.75 -4.43
CA ALA A 152 -17.88 20.74 -4.36
C ALA A 152 -18.47 20.37 -5.74
N ASP A 153 -18.41 21.30 -6.70
CA ASP A 153 -18.89 21.10 -8.07
C ASP A 153 -17.78 20.61 -9.02
N LYS A 154 -16.62 20.22 -8.44
CA LYS A 154 -15.43 19.74 -9.16
C LYS A 154 -14.75 20.78 -10.05
N ASN A 155 -15.03 22.07 -9.88
CA ASN A 155 -14.28 23.14 -10.53
C ASN A 155 -12.90 23.28 -9.89
N VAL A 156 -11.90 23.64 -10.71
CA VAL A 156 -10.52 23.84 -10.25
C VAL A 156 -10.40 25.16 -9.49
N LEU A 157 -10.03 25.08 -8.21
CA LEU A 157 -9.73 26.24 -7.36
C LEU A 157 -8.27 26.68 -7.49
N ASP A 158 -7.36 25.70 -7.49
CA ASP A 158 -5.92 25.95 -7.56
C ASP A 158 -5.17 24.73 -8.09
N MET A 159 -3.92 24.93 -8.52
CA MET A 159 -3.05 23.88 -9.03
C MET A 159 -1.62 24.03 -8.51
N ASN A 160 -1.01 22.89 -8.18
CA ASN A 160 0.41 22.80 -7.86
C ASN A 160 1.08 21.71 -8.71
N LYS A 161 2.34 21.89 -9.04
CA LYS A 161 3.14 20.92 -9.79
C LYS A 161 4.28 20.40 -8.92
N ILE A 162 4.36 19.11 -8.79
CA ILE A 162 5.34 18.40 -7.97
C ILE A 162 6.19 17.51 -8.87
N MET A 163 7.48 17.42 -8.62
CA MET A 163 8.37 16.47 -9.27
C MET A 163 8.85 15.44 -8.25
N ILE A 164 8.55 14.18 -8.50
CA ILE A 164 8.89 13.05 -7.64
C ILE A 164 9.92 12.17 -8.34
N HIS A 165 11.12 12.08 -7.79
CA HIS A 165 12.14 11.16 -8.27
C HIS A 165 11.97 9.80 -7.58
N THR A 166 11.79 8.76 -8.38
CA THR A 166 11.78 7.35 -7.95
C THR A 166 13.06 6.67 -8.38
N PRO A 167 13.73 5.94 -7.49
CA PRO A 167 14.97 5.24 -7.85
C PRO A 167 14.69 4.03 -8.74
N LYS A 168 15.74 3.49 -9.34
CA LYS A 168 15.72 2.17 -9.96
C LYS A 168 15.50 1.12 -8.86
N LEU A 169 14.56 0.23 -9.08
CA LEU A 169 14.32 -0.92 -8.20
C LEU A 169 15.50 -1.87 -8.29
N ARG A 170 16.07 -2.24 -7.14
CA ARG A 170 17.26 -3.10 -7.07
C ARG A 170 16.87 -4.50 -6.63
N GLY A 171 17.66 -5.50 -7.08
CA GLY A 171 17.59 -6.87 -6.61
C GLY A 171 16.70 -7.76 -7.47
N LYS A 172 16.16 -8.83 -6.86
CA LYS A 172 15.36 -9.88 -7.51
C LYS A 172 13.96 -9.43 -7.96
N LEU A 173 13.73 -8.12 -8.07
CA LEU A 173 12.50 -7.55 -8.59
C LEU A 173 12.60 -7.58 -10.14
N GLU A 174 12.60 -8.78 -10.70
CA GLU A 174 12.55 -8.94 -12.16
C GLU A 174 11.15 -8.60 -12.63
N THR A 175 11.02 -7.42 -13.17
CA THR A 175 9.79 -6.88 -13.74
C THR A 175 9.97 -6.70 -15.25
N ASN A 176 10.44 -7.73 -15.95
CA ASN A 176 10.55 -7.70 -17.40
C ASN A 176 9.17 -7.97 -18.00
N VAL A 177 8.49 -6.92 -18.40
CA VAL A 177 7.21 -6.99 -19.11
C VAL A 177 7.44 -6.68 -20.58
N ASN A 178 7.18 -7.66 -21.45
CA ASN A 178 7.14 -7.45 -22.89
C ASN A 178 5.68 -7.40 -23.33
N VAL A 179 5.24 -6.24 -23.80
CA VAL A 179 3.92 -6.08 -24.39
C VAL A 179 4.01 -6.32 -25.88
N THR A 180 3.28 -7.32 -26.38
CA THR A 180 3.16 -7.64 -27.79
C THR A 180 1.72 -7.40 -28.25
N GLY A 181 1.56 -6.66 -29.34
CA GLY A 181 0.26 -6.27 -29.87
C GLY A 181 -0.15 -4.87 -29.45
N GLN A 182 -0.99 -4.26 -30.29
CA GLN A 182 -1.63 -2.98 -30.01
C GLN A 182 -3.13 -3.21 -30.03
N THR A 183 -3.82 -2.71 -29.01
CA THR A 183 -5.29 -2.59 -29.04
C THR A 183 -5.62 -1.11 -29.11
N ASP A 184 -6.62 -0.74 -29.90
CA ASP A 184 -7.14 0.62 -29.96
C ASP A 184 -7.89 1.00 -28.68
N GLU A 185 -8.33 0.00 -27.92
CA GLU A 185 -8.92 0.17 -26.59
C GLU A 185 -7.79 0.36 -25.55
N LYS A 186 -7.55 1.61 -25.23
CA LYS A 186 -6.60 1.96 -24.17
C LYS A 186 -7.33 1.92 -22.82
N ASP A 187 -7.05 0.89 -22.06
CA ASP A 187 -7.54 0.73 -20.70
C ASP A 187 -6.64 1.56 -19.75
N ASP A 188 -7.25 2.40 -18.92
CA ASP A 188 -6.55 3.22 -17.92
C ASP A 188 -6.18 2.40 -16.67
N ARG A 189 -6.48 1.10 -16.66
CA ARG A 189 -6.20 0.19 -15.53
C ARG A 189 -4.80 -0.39 -15.63
N PHE A 190 -4.20 -0.63 -14.48
CA PHE A 190 -2.95 -1.39 -14.40
C PHE A 190 -3.24 -2.88 -14.30
N MET A 191 -2.44 -3.69 -14.98
CA MET A 191 -2.51 -5.14 -14.87
C MET A 191 -1.68 -5.58 -13.67
N LEU A 192 -2.35 -6.18 -12.66
CA LEU A 192 -1.72 -6.71 -11.46
C LEU A 192 -1.22 -8.15 -11.72
N VAL A 193 0.05 -8.39 -11.42
CA VAL A 193 0.67 -9.71 -11.49
C VAL A 193 1.16 -10.12 -10.11
N THR A 194 0.72 -11.28 -9.66
CA THR A 194 1.22 -11.87 -8.43
C THR A 194 2.43 -12.75 -8.75
N GLY A 195 3.55 -12.47 -8.11
CA GLY A 195 4.75 -13.29 -8.28
C GLY A 195 4.52 -14.73 -7.81
N GLY A 196 5.08 -15.70 -8.54
CA GLY A 196 5.17 -17.09 -8.10
C GLY A 196 6.11 -17.25 -6.89
N TYR A 197 6.59 -18.46 -6.66
CA TYR A 197 7.49 -18.76 -5.54
C TYR A 197 8.71 -17.84 -5.50
N GLY A 198 8.67 -16.81 -4.66
CA GLY A 198 9.77 -15.86 -4.43
C GLY A 198 9.74 -14.61 -5.30
N GLY A 199 8.76 -14.46 -6.20
CA GLY A 199 8.57 -13.24 -6.99
C GLY A 199 7.86 -12.13 -6.22
N SER A 200 8.06 -10.89 -6.65
CA SER A 200 7.32 -9.73 -6.15
C SER A 200 5.96 -9.62 -6.84
N THR A 201 4.98 -9.08 -6.11
CA THR A 201 3.73 -8.64 -6.72
C THR A 201 3.91 -7.25 -7.29
N TYR A 202 3.56 -7.04 -8.54
CA TYR A 202 3.69 -5.76 -9.22
C TYR A 202 2.53 -5.52 -10.19
N ALA A 203 2.34 -4.27 -10.62
CA ALA A 203 1.42 -3.94 -11.69
C ALA A 203 2.12 -3.07 -12.73
N PHE A 204 1.66 -3.17 -13.98
CA PHE A 204 2.19 -2.43 -15.12
C PHE A 204 1.06 -1.82 -15.96
N ASP A 205 1.40 -0.77 -16.68
CA ASP A 205 0.50 -0.10 -17.62
C ASP A 205 0.50 -0.78 -19.00
N GLU A 206 -0.28 -0.23 -19.92
CA GLU A 206 -0.46 -0.72 -21.29
C GLU A 206 0.84 -0.77 -22.14
N ASN A 207 1.88 -0.07 -21.71
CA ASN A 207 3.19 -0.06 -22.36
C ASN A 207 4.23 -0.89 -21.59
N GLY A 208 3.82 -1.65 -20.58
CA GLY A 208 4.70 -2.50 -19.78
C GLY A 208 5.53 -1.74 -18.73
N ASN A 209 5.27 -0.45 -18.50
CA ASN A 209 5.96 0.27 -17.43
C ASN A 209 5.42 -0.16 -16.08
N VAL A 210 6.32 -0.50 -15.15
CA VAL A 210 5.93 -0.85 -13.78
C VAL A 210 5.41 0.40 -13.07
N ARG A 211 4.19 0.29 -12.52
CA ARG A 211 3.45 1.38 -11.85
C ARG A 211 3.16 1.09 -10.37
N PHE A 212 3.30 -0.15 -9.97
CA PHE A 212 3.13 -0.60 -8.60
C PHE A 212 4.05 -1.79 -8.36
N ILE A 213 4.60 -1.91 -7.16
CA ILE A 213 5.35 -3.08 -6.71
C ILE A 213 5.41 -3.15 -5.19
N LEU A 214 5.19 -4.35 -4.68
CA LEU A 214 5.42 -4.65 -3.27
C LEU A 214 6.89 -4.97 -3.03
N GLY A 215 7.52 -4.26 -2.11
CA GLY A 215 8.91 -4.49 -1.69
C GLY A 215 9.11 -5.75 -0.84
N ARG A 216 8.02 -6.48 -0.56
CA ARG A 216 8.03 -7.74 0.18
C ARG A 216 7.39 -8.83 -0.66
N PRO A 217 8.00 -10.04 -0.72
CA PRO A 217 7.40 -11.14 -1.44
C PRO A 217 6.12 -11.61 -0.74
N SER A 218 5.05 -11.74 -1.51
CA SER A 218 3.83 -12.37 -1.07
C SER A 218 3.99 -13.91 -1.01
N HIS A 219 3.13 -14.56 -0.23
CA HIS A 219 2.88 -15.97 -0.43
C HIS A 219 2.28 -16.18 -1.83
N PRO A 220 2.67 -17.23 -2.58
CA PRO A 220 2.00 -17.58 -3.82
C PRO A 220 0.48 -17.65 -3.58
N TYR A 221 -0.30 -17.05 -4.48
CA TYR A 221 -1.77 -16.90 -4.32
C TYR A 221 -2.21 -16.08 -3.09
N GLY A 222 -1.31 -15.31 -2.49
CA GLY A 222 -1.58 -14.55 -1.27
C GLY A 222 -2.10 -13.13 -1.49
N ILE A 223 -2.47 -12.74 -2.71
CA ILE A 223 -3.06 -11.44 -3.03
C ILE A 223 -4.48 -11.65 -3.54
N HIS A 224 -5.45 -11.01 -2.88
CA HIS A 224 -6.86 -11.06 -3.26
C HIS A 224 -7.46 -9.66 -3.21
N GLU A 225 -7.85 -9.13 -4.36
CA GLU A 225 -8.45 -7.81 -4.47
C GLU A 225 -9.85 -7.79 -3.85
N LEU A 226 -10.17 -6.70 -3.12
CA LEU A 226 -11.43 -6.56 -2.38
C LEU A 226 -12.44 -5.62 -3.06
N GLY A 227 -12.08 -5.01 -4.20
CA GLY A 227 -12.94 -4.12 -4.98
C GLY A 227 -13.20 -2.73 -4.34
N ASN A 228 -12.51 -2.38 -3.27
CA ASN A 228 -12.65 -1.11 -2.57
C ASN A 228 -11.31 -0.35 -2.44
N GLY A 229 -10.40 -0.55 -3.40
CA GLY A 229 -9.04 -0.01 -3.34
C GLY A 229 -8.13 -0.71 -2.33
N ARG A 230 -8.55 -1.86 -1.82
CA ARG A 230 -7.80 -2.69 -0.87
C ARG A 230 -7.68 -4.11 -1.38
N PHE A 231 -6.73 -4.82 -0.82
CA PHE A 231 -6.50 -6.24 -1.09
C PHE A 231 -6.07 -6.98 0.17
N LEU A 232 -6.26 -8.28 0.19
CA LEU A 232 -5.65 -9.16 1.18
C LEU A 232 -4.25 -9.55 0.71
N TYR A 233 -3.30 -9.51 1.64
CA TYR A 233 -1.91 -9.87 1.42
C TYR A 233 -1.47 -10.89 2.46
N ALA A 234 -1.10 -12.08 2.01
CA ALA A 234 -0.53 -13.11 2.87
C ALA A 234 1.01 -12.97 2.89
N GLU A 235 1.57 -12.76 4.08
CA GLU A 235 3.00 -12.53 4.24
C GLU A 235 3.78 -13.85 4.13
N LYS A 236 4.76 -13.91 3.22
CA LYS A 236 5.51 -15.14 2.92
C LYS A 236 6.31 -15.68 4.10
N TYR A 237 6.85 -14.80 4.93
CA TYR A 237 7.82 -15.18 5.97
C TYR A 237 7.20 -15.52 7.33
N MET A 238 5.92 -15.25 7.52
CA MET A 238 5.22 -15.56 8.77
C MET A 238 4.66 -16.98 8.70
N ARG A 239 5.51 -17.98 9.03
CA ARG A 239 5.21 -19.41 8.93
C ARG A 239 5.17 -20.03 10.30
N GLN A 240 4.32 -21.04 10.47
CA GLN A 240 4.39 -21.91 11.65
C GLN A 240 5.53 -22.91 11.50
N PRO A 241 6.42 -23.04 12.51
CA PRO A 241 7.58 -23.95 12.44
C PRO A 241 7.22 -25.43 12.21
N ASN A 242 6.02 -25.85 12.67
CA ASN A 242 5.63 -27.25 12.71
C ASN A 242 4.89 -27.77 11.46
N TYR A 243 4.55 -26.93 10.51
CA TYR A 243 3.70 -27.30 9.38
C TYR A 243 4.36 -27.05 8.03
N GLY A 244 5.53 -27.57 7.81
CA GLY A 244 6.16 -27.55 6.47
C GLY A 244 5.97 -26.20 5.72
N ASN A 245 6.81 -25.91 4.82
CA ASN A 245 7.09 -24.59 4.22
C ASN A 245 5.97 -23.86 3.44
N ALA A 246 4.70 -24.24 3.53
CA ALA A 246 3.74 -23.88 2.48
C ALA A 246 2.73 -22.77 2.80
N HIS A 247 2.46 -22.44 4.07
CA HIS A 247 1.34 -21.56 4.40
C HIS A 247 1.73 -20.40 5.30
N SER A 248 1.28 -19.19 4.94
CA SER A 248 1.37 -18.05 5.83
C SER A 248 0.34 -18.13 6.94
N VAL A 249 0.71 -17.79 8.16
CA VAL A 249 -0.22 -17.69 9.29
C VAL A 249 -0.78 -16.27 9.46
N VAL A 250 -0.27 -15.32 8.71
CA VAL A 250 -0.65 -13.91 8.77
C VAL A 250 -1.16 -13.44 7.41
N MET A 251 -2.33 -12.79 7.43
CA MET A 251 -2.89 -12.11 6.28
C MET A 251 -3.31 -10.69 6.68
N HIS A 252 -2.95 -9.72 5.86
CA HIS A 252 -3.27 -8.32 6.07
C HIS A 252 -4.28 -7.82 5.05
N GLU A 253 -5.29 -7.06 5.49
CA GLU A 253 -6.03 -6.15 4.61
C GLU A 253 -5.25 -4.86 4.50
N MET A 254 -4.83 -4.49 3.28
CA MET A 254 -4.05 -3.28 3.02
C MET A 254 -4.50 -2.57 1.74
N ASP A 255 -4.15 -1.29 1.60
CA ASP A 255 -4.30 -0.53 0.36
C ASP A 255 -3.03 -0.58 -0.51
N TYR A 256 -3.11 0.00 -1.70
CA TYR A 256 -1.99 0.06 -2.65
C TYR A 256 -0.83 0.97 -2.18
N MET A 257 -1.02 1.76 -1.12
CA MET A 257 0.07 2.46 -0.44
C MET A 257 0.87 1.55 0.50
N GLY A 258 0.31 0.39 0.86
CA GLY A 258 0.84 -0.52 1.87
C GLY A 258 0.37 -0.19 3.30
N ARG A 259 -0.66 0.63 3.46
CA ARG A 259 -1.30 0.86 4.76
C ARG A 259 -2.09 -0.37 5.16
N VAL A 260 -1.80 -0.93 6.33
CA VAL A 260 -2.53 -2.07 6.90
C VAL A 260 -3.74 -1.57 7.68
N TYR A 261 -4.91 -2.12 7.38
CA TYR A 261 -6.18 -1.82 8.04
C TYR A 261 -6.57 -2.89 9.03
N LYS A 262 -6.33 -4.17 8.69
CA LYS A 262 -6.63 -5.33 9.53
C LYS A 262 -5.54 -6.39 9.36
N THR A 263 -5.35 -7.17 10.40
CA THR A 263 -4.48 -8.34 10.38
C THR A 263 -5.25 -9.54 10.87
N PHE A 264 -5.19 -10.61 10.11
CA PHE A 264 -5.82 -11.88 10.43
C PHE A 264 -4.73 -12.89 10.76
N LEU A 265 -4.89 -13.58 11.88
CA LEU A 265 -4.03 -14.67 12.30
C LEU A 265 -4.81 -15.98 12.21
N HIS A 266 -4.21 -16.96 11.58
CA HIS A 266 -4.79 -18.30 11.54
C HIS A 266 -3.71 -19.35 11.87
N PRO A 267 -3.82 -20.05 13.00
CA PRO A 267 -2.77 -20.95 13.48
C PRO A 267 -2.46 -22.09 12.50
N ASN A 268 -3.43 -22.52 11.69
CA ASN A 268 -3.26 -23.55 10.68
C ASN A 268 -2.81 -23.03 9.31
N GLY A 269 -2.63 -21.72 9.19
CA GLY A 269 -2.20 -21.05 7.97
C GLY A 269 -3.32 -20.87 6.93
N PHE A 270 -3.10 -19.91 6.04
CA PHE A 270 -3.97 -19.58 4.92
C PHE A 270 -3.58 -20.39 3.69
N HIS A 271 -4.57 -20.86 2.92
CA HIS A 271 -4.36 -21.69 1.76
C HIS A 271 -5.07 -21.16 0.52
N HIS A 272 -4.34 -20.69 -0.44
CA HIS A 272 -4.68 -20.32 -1.83
C HIS A 272 -5.83 -19.34 -2.06
N TRP A 273 -6.89 -19.30 -1.24
CA TRP A 273 -8.11 -18.61 -1.59
C TRP A 273 -8.68 -17.82 -0.42
N ALA A 274 -9.07 -16.59 -0.73
CA ALA A 274 -9.80 -15.73 0.17
C ALA A 274 -10.78 -14.86 -0.62
N VAL A 275 -11.97 -14.63 -0.08
CA VAL A 275 -12.95 -13.73 -0.68
C VAL A 275 -13.69 -12.97 0.41
N ARG A 276 -14.07 -11.73 0.09
CA ARG A 276 -14.97 -10.95 0.93
C ARG A 276 -16.40 -11.17 0.47
N GLU A 277 -17.25 -11.61 1.39
CA GLU A 277 -18.68 -11.73 1.15
C GLU A 277 -19.30 -10.33 1.07
N LYS A 278 -20.07 -10.07 -0.03
CA LYS A 278 -20.53 -8.71 -0.37
C LYS A 278 -21.56 -8.14 0.61
N ASN A 279 -22.45 -8.99 1.14
CA ASN A 279 -23.57 -8.53 1.97
C ASN A 279 -23.16 -8.26 3.41
N THR A 280 -22.37 -9.14 4.00
CA THR A 280 -21.95 -9.03 5.41
C THR A 280 -20.60 -8.36 5.58
N GLY A 281 -19.79 -8.31 4.50
CA GLY A 281 -18.41 -7.85 4.57
C GLY A 281 -17.45 -8.83 5.27
N ASN A 282 -17.93 -10.02 5.63
CA ASN A 282 -17.11 -11.08 6.22
C ASN A 282 -16.13 -11.67 5.22
N TYR A 283 -15.05 -12.27 5.73
CA TYR A 283 -14.08 -12.96 4.90
C TYR A 283 -14.28 -14.46 4.98
N LEU A 284 -14.35 -15.10 3.81
CA LEU A 284 -14.25 -16.54 3.68
C LEU A 284 -12.83 -16.86 3.21
N ILE A 285 -12.09 -17.57 4.02
CA ILE A 285 -10.66 -17.82 3.79
C ILE A 285 -10.43 -19.33 3.86
N ALA A 286 -9.83 -19.88 2.80
CA ALA A 286 -9.39 -21.26 2.80
C ALA A 286 -8.22 -21.42 3.78
N SER A 287 -8.31 -22.43 4.63
CA SER A 287 -7.31 -22.77 5.63
C SER A 287 -7.01 -24.25 5.59
N ARG A 288 -5.85 -24.63 6.12
CA ARG A 288 -5.50 -26.02 6.31
C ARG A 288 -6.22 -26.55 7.55
N SER A 289 -7.09 -27.56 7.40
CA SER A 289 -7.71 -28.22 8.54
C SER A 289 -6.85 -29.37 9.06
N GLU A 290 -6.93 -29.66 10.36
CA GLU A 290 -6.31 -30.84 10.95
C GLU A 290 -6.94 -32.16 10.46
N GLU A 291 -8.12 -32.10 9.86
CA GLU A 291 -8.83 -33.25 9.29
C GLU A 291 -8.05 -33.99 8.18
N ARG A 292 -6.95 -33.45 7.70
CA ARG A 292 -6.03 -34.23 6.84
C ARG A 292 -5.43 -35.46 7.52
N ARG A 293 -5.50 -35.58 8.84
CA ARG A 293 -5.09 -36.76 9.57
C ARG A 293 -6.15 -37.85 9.63
N VAL A 294 -7.41 -37.50 9.38
CA VAL A 294 -8.50 -38.45 9.28
C VAL A 294 -8.58 -38.96 7.84
N GLY A 295 -7.66 -39.78 7.51
CA GLY A 295 -7.74 -40.83 6.52
C GLY A 295 -8.09 -40.50 5.08
N LYS A 296 -7.57 -41.32 4.22
CA LYS A 296 -7.93 -41.49 2.80
C LYS A 296 -9.43 -41.64 2.56
N GLU A 297 -10.22 -41.80 3.59
CA GLU A 297 -11.68 -42.02 3.58
C GLU A 297 -12.48 -40.77 3.18
N CYS A 298 -12.01 -39.54 3.45
CA CYS A 298 -12.71 -38.35 3.01
C CYS A 298 -12.58 -38.11 1.52
N ARG A 299 -11.55 -38.62 0.84
CA ARG A 299 -11.38 -38.43 -0.61
C ARG A 299 -12.35 -39.29 -1.42
N SER A 300 -12.84 -40.40 -0.90
CA SER A 300 -13.77 -41.28 -1.60
C SER A 300 -15.23 -40.86 -1.52
N ARG A 301 -15.59 -40.00 -0.54
CA ARG A 301 -16.98 -39.54 -0.37
C ARG A 301 -17.37 -38.36 -1.23
N TRP A 302 -16.40 -37.66 -1.86
CA TRP A 302 -16.66 -36.46 -2.67
C TRP A 302 -16.32 -36.61 -4.14
N SER A 303 -16.06 -37.82 -4.59
CA SER A 303 -15.95 -38.13 -6.01
C SER A 303 -17.30 -38.60 -6.53
N PRO A 304 -17.99 -37.86 -7.42
CA PRO A 304 -19.25 -38.31 -8.03
C PRO A 304 -19.02 -39.38 -9.11
N TYR A 305 -17.80 -39.89 -9.25
CA TYR A 305 -17.44 -40.90 -10.25
C TYR A 305 -16.70 -42.07 -9.56
N HIS A 306 -17.51 -42.97 -9.00
CA HIS A 306 -17.25 -44.41 -8.86
C HIS A 306 -18.54 -45.12 -9.15
#